data_81d9a90e0db150f4048a6ea2141e18cd
#
_entry.id   81d9a90e0db150f4048a6ea2141e18cd
#
_cell.length_a   1.000
_cell.length_b   1.000
_cell.length_c   1.000
_cell.angle_alpha   90.00
_cell.angle_beta   90.00
_cell.angle_gamma   90.00
#
_symmetry.space_group_name_H-M   'P 1'
#
loop_
_entity.id
_entity.type
_entity.pdbx_description
1 polymer ?
#
loop_
_entity_poly.entity_id
_entity_poly.type
_entity_poly.pdbx_seq_one_letter_code
_entity_poly.pdbx_strand_id
1 'polypeptide(L)'
;KNNKEKLNQEMMAMYRKNKVNPLGGCLPMLLQLPVFFALYSSLSSAVELRHAPFLFWINDLSQPDGLGITPLLMGVSMFFQQKLTPQSAMMDPTQAKIMQMLPIIFTFFTFTFPAGLTIYWLTSNCLSILQQLVLNRIKTPEIQD
;
A
#
# COMPACT_ATOMS: atom_id res chain seq x y z
N LYS A 1 15.19 -13.35 -25.98
CA LYS A 1 15.79 -13.24 -24.62
C LYS A 1 16.68 -12.00 -24.46
N ASN A 2 17.53 -11.69 -25.43
CA ASN A 2 18.48 -10.56 -25.37
C ASN A 2 17.84 -9.15 -25.27
N ASN A 3 16.58 -8.98 -25.63
CA ASN A 3 15.93 -7.68 -25.66
C ASN A 3 15.50 -7.19 -24.26
N LYS A 4 15.17 -8.11 -23.34
CA LYS A 4 14.78 -7.77 -21.97
C LYS A 4 15.99 -7.37 -21.11
N GLU A 5 17.12 -8.06 -21.27
CA GLU A 5 18.35 -7.72 -20.54
C GLU A 5 18.91 -6.35 -20.95
N LYS A 6 18.91 -6.07 -22.27
CA LYS A 6 19.28 -4.74 -22.77
C LYS A 6 18.36 -3.65 -22.25
N LEU A 7 17.04 -3.88 -22.26
CA LEU A 7 16.06 -2.94 -21.73
C LEU A 7 16.32 -2.63 -20.25
N ASN A 8 16.57 -3.67 -19.45
CA ASN A 8 16.88 -3.50 -18.03
C ASN A 8 18.18 -2.74 -17.79
N GLN A 9 19.20 -3.00 -18.60
CA GLN A 9 20.48 -2.29 -18.52
C GLN A 9 20.33 -0.80 -18.90
N GLU A 10 19.59 -0.50 -19.95
CA GLU A 10 19.30 0.88 -20.38
C GLU A 10 18.47 1.64 -19.33
N MET A 11 17.47 0.97 -18.72
CA MET A 11 16.71 1.54 -17.62
C MET A 11 17.57 1.86 -16.41
N MET A 12 18.44 0.93 -16.00
CA MET A 12 19.37 1.16 -14.89
C MET A 12 20.34 2.31 -15.18
N ALA A 13 20.82 2.41 -16.43
CA ALA A 13 21.68 3.51 -16.86
C ALA A 13 20.96 4.84 -16.83
N MET A 14 19.68 4.88 -17.21
CA MET A 14 18.86 6.08 -17.17
C MET A 14 18.56 6.54 -15.73
N TYR A 15 18.28 5.61 -14.80
CA TYR A 15 18.14 5.93 -13.37
C TYR A 15 19.41 6.52 -12.78
N ARG A 16 20.58 5.96 -13.13
CA ARG A 16 21.89 6.49 -12.71
C ARG A 16 22.16 7.88 -13.30
N LYS A 17 21.84 8.08 -14.59
CA LYS A 17 22.04 9.36 -15.27
C LYS A 17 21.17 10.49 -14.65
N ASN A 18 19.93 10.16 -14.28
CA ASN A 18 18.99 11.12 -13.67
C ASN A 18 19.11 11.17 -12.15
N LYS A 19 20.08 10.48 -11.53
CA LYS A 19 20.26 10.41 -10.07
C LYS A 19 18.99 10.03 -9.31
N VAL A 20 18.10 9.25 -9.92
CA VAL A 20 16.87 8.75 -9.31
C VAL A 20 17.13 7.38 -8.73
N ASN A 21 16.84 7.21 -7.45
CA ASN A 21 16.98 5.92 -6.79
C ASN A 21 15.70 5.09 -6.97
N PRO A 22 15.74 3.95 -7.69
CA PRO A 22 14.56 3.09 -7.88
C PRO A 22 14.06 2.49 -6.56
N LEU A 23 14.92 2.39 -5.54
CA LEU A 23 14.56 1.89 -4.21
C LEU A 23 13.75 2.91 -3.40
N GLY A 24 13.71 4.18 -3.80
CA GLY A 24 12.92 5.21 -3.12
C GLY A 24 11.41 4.91 -3.10
N GLY A 25 10.91 4.19 -4.11
CA GLY A 25 9.50 3.79 -4.18
C GLY A 25 9.08 2.70 -3.19
N CYS A 26 10.01 1.84 -2.77
CA CYS A 26 9.72 0.78 -1.79
C CYS A 26 10.08 1.16 -0.34
N LEU A 27 10.77 2.28 -0.13
CA LEU A 27 11.17 2.74 1.20
C LEU A 27 9.99 2.90 2.18
N PRO A 28 8.84 3.50 1.78
CA PRO A 28 7.67 3.57 2.64
C PRO A 28 7.17 2.20 3.10
N MET A 29 7.23 1.20 2.21
CA MET A 29 6.82 -0.17 2.52
C MET A 29 7.77 -0.85 3.51
N LEU A 30 9.08 -0.64 3.36
CA LEU A 30 10.08 -1.16 4.30
C LEU A 30 9.95 -0.52 5.69
N LEU A 31 9.66 0.78 5.74
CA LEU A 31 9.42 1.49 6.98
C LEU A 31 8.11 1.04 7.67
N GLN A 32 7.12 0.64 6.88
CA GLN A 32 5.83 0.15 7.37
C GLN A 32 5.92 -1.21 8.06
N LEU A 33 6.85 -2.09 7.66
CA LEU A 33 6.96 -3.44 8.23
C LEU A 33 7.18 -3.45 9.76
N PRO A 34 8.15 -2.69 10.33
CA PRO A 34 8.32 -2.62 11.78
C PRO A 34 7.07 -2.09 12.50
N VAL A 35 6.41 -1.08 11.92
CA VAL A 35 5.17 -0.51 12.46
C VAL A 35 4.05 -1.56 12.47
N PHE A 36 3.94 -2.32 11.39
CA PHE A 36 2.97 -3.41 11.28
C PHE A 36 3.19 -4.47 12.37
N PHE A 37 4.42 -4.94 12.55
CA PHE A 37 4.74 -5.94 13.55
C PHE A 37 4.51 -5.44 14.98
N ALA A 38 4.89 -4.21 15.27
CA ALA A 38 4.66 -3.58 16.56
C ALA A 38 3.17 -3.46 16.87
N LEU A 39 2.39 -3.00 15.91
CA LEU A 39 0.94 -2.84 16.07
C LEU A 39 0.23 -4.19 16.20
N TYR A 40 0.60 -5.17 15.37
CA TYR A 40 0.07 -6.53 15.45
C TYR A 40 0.36 -7.16 16.82
N SER A 41 1.58 -7.04 17.30
CA SER A 41 1.98 -7.53 18.63
C SER A 41 1.22 -6.83 19.75
N SER A 42 1.07 -5.51 19.66
CA SER A 42 0.34 -4.72 20.67
C SER A 42 -1.15 -5.10 20.69
N LEU A 43 -1.80 -5.21 19.54
CA LEU A 43 -3.21 -5.60 19.44
C LEU A 43 -3.46 -7.03 19.95
N SER A 44 -2.51 -7.94 19.68
CA SER A 44 -2.62 -9.34 20.12
C SER A 44 -2.38 -9.50 21.62
N SER A 45 -1.60 -8.61 22.22
CA SER A 45 -1.18 -8.67 23.65
C SER A 45 -2.05 -7.79 24.55
N ALA A 46 -2.68 -6.76 24.00
CA ALA A 46 -3.47 -5.81 24.79
C ALA A 46 -4.80 -6.42 25.21
N VAL A 47 -4.88 -6.78 26.50
CA VAL A 47 -6.11 -7.29 27.12
C VAL A 47 -7.25 -6.26 27.08
N GLU A 48 -6.90 -4.97 27.09
CA GLU A 48 -7.84 -3.84 27.05
C GLU A 48 -8.57 -3.71 25.69
N LEU A 49 -7.98 -4.21 24.62
CA LEU A 49 -8.58 -4.21 23.28
C LEU A 49 -9.41 -5.46 23.01
N ARG A 50 -9.30 -6.46 23.87
CA ARG A 50 -10.15 -7.63 23.81
C ARG A 50 -11.59 -7.25 24.14
N HIS A 51 -12.50 -7.56 23.22
CA HIS A 51 -13.92 -7.20 23.32
C HIS A 51 -14.17 -5.67 23.36
N ALA A 52 -13.20 -4.86 22.93
CA ALA A 52 -13.42 -3.43 22.78
C ALA A 52 -14.23 -3.18 21.50
N PRO A 53 -15.49 -2.75 21.62
CA PRO A 53 -16.28 -2.40 20.45
C PRO A 53 -15.73 -1.11 19.83
N PHE A 54 -15.75 -1.07 18.52
CA PHE A 54 -15.43 0.13 17.75
C PHE A 54 -16.72 0.65 17.09
N LEU A 55 -16.69 1.03 15.83
CA LEU A 55 -17.85 1.59 15.14
C LEU A 55 -18.76 0.49 14.58
N PHE A 56 -20.06 0.66 14.73
CA PHE A 56 -21.14 -0.09 14.08
C PHE A 56 -21.07 -1.63 14.25
N TRP A 57 -20.42 -2.33 13.30
CA TRP A 57 -20.39 -3.80 13.23
C TRP A 57 -19.14 -4.41 13.86
N ILE A 58 -18.18 -3.62 14.28
CA ILE A 58 -16.94 -4.10 14.87
C ILE A 58 -17.10 -4.19 16.37
N ASN A 59 -17.33 -5.42 16.86
CA ASN A 59 -17.54 -5.70 18.26
C ASN A 59 -16.24 -6.02 19.02
N ASP A 60 -15.17 -6.32 18.30
CA ASP A 60 -13.88 -6.67 18.88
C ASP A 60 -12.74 -6.27 17.92
N LEU A 61 -11.92 -5.33 18.35
CA LEU A 61 -10.77 -4.87 17.56
C LEU A 61 -9.64 -5.89 17.49
N SER A 62 -9.60 -6.83 18.42
CA SER A 62 -8.58 -7.87 18.46
C SER A 62 -8.89 -9.09 17.58
N GLN A 63 -10.13 -9.17 17.10
CA GLN A 63 -10.61 -10.25 16.23
C GLN A 63 -10.76 -9.79 14.78
N PRO A 64 -10.72 -10.69 13.82
CA PRO A 64 -11.05 -10.36 12.43
C PRO A 64 -12.48 -9.83 12.31
N ASP A 65 -12.68 -8.94 11.32
CA ASP A 65 -14.01 -8.40 11.02
C ASP A 65 -14.94 -9.52 10.52
N GLY A 66 -15.94 -9.87 11.34
CA GLY A 66 -16.88 -10.96 11.05
C GLY A 66 -17.75 -10.70 9.80
N LEU A 67 -17.99 -9.46 9.43
CA LEU A 67 -18.73 -9.10 8.21
C LEU A 67 -17.80 -8.93 6.98
N GLY A 68 -16.49 -8.83 7.20
CA GLY A 68 -15.53 -8.65 6.12
C GLY A 68 -15.59 -7.30 5.40
N ILE A 69 -16.29 -6.32 5.97
CA ILE A 69 -16.47 -5.00 5.35
C ILE A 69 -15.14 -4.24 5.36
N THR A 70 -14.42 -4.25 6.48
CA THR A 70 -13.12 -3.55 6.58
C THR A 70 -12.06 -4.10 5.63
N PRO A 71 -11.87 -5.43 5.46
CA PRO A 71 -10.98 -5.97 4.44
C PRO A 71 -11.35 -5.57 3.02
N LEU A 72 -12.65 -5.56 2.69
CA LEU A 72 -13.11 -5.14 1.36
C LEU A 72 -12.84 -3.67 1.10
N LEU A 73 -13.14 -2.78 2.07
CA LEU A 73 -12.84 -1.35 1.97
C LEU A 73 -11.33 -1.11 1.83
N MET A 74 -10.53 -1.89 2.54
CA MET A 74 -9.08 -1.82 2.42
C MET A 74 -8.61 -2.19 1.01
N GLY A 75 -9.11 -3.28 0.44
CA GLY A 75 -8.79 -3.69 -0.92
C GLY A 75 -9.15 -2.61 -1.96
N VAL A 76 -10.33 -2.03 -1.83
CA VAL A 76 -10.78 -0.91 -2.68
C VAL A 76 -9.85 0.29 -2.52
N SER A 77 -9.50 0.67 -1.28
CA SER A 77 -8.58 1.79 -1.03
C SER A 77 -7.18 1.55 -1.63
N MET A 78 -6.65 0.34 -1.50
CA MET A 78 -5.37 -0.03 -2.12
C MET A 78 -5.41 0.06 -3.65
N PHE A 79 -6.49 -0.37 -4.26
CA PHE A 79 -6.68 -0.28 -5.70
C PHE A 79 -6.71 1.18 -6.18
N PHE A 80 -7.42 2.06 -5.47
CA PHE A 80 -7.44 3.49 -5.77
C PHE A 80 -6.05 4.12 -5.57
N GLN A 81 -5.39 3.82 -4.47
CA GLN A 81 -4.05 4.31 -4.20
C GLN A 81 -3.06 3.90 -5.30
N GLN A 82 -3.14 2.66 -5.76
CA GLN A 82 -2.30 2.15 -6.85
C GLN A 82 -2.54 2.90 -8.16
N LYS A 83 -3.80 3.24 -8.47
CA LYS A 83 -4.13 4.03 -9.67
C LYS A 83 -3.66 5.48 -9.61
N LEU A 84 -3.66 6.07 -8.42
CA LEU A 84 -3.22 7.45 -8.21
C LEU A 84 -1.70 7.59 -8.16
N THR A 85 -1.00 6.53 -7.76
CA THR A 85 0.46 6.51 -7.76
C THR A 85 0.94 6.31 -9.19
N PRO A 86 1.73 7.24 -9.75
CA PRO A 86 2.27 7.06 -11.09
C PRO A 86 3.14 5.82 -11.10
N GLN A 87 2.65 4.77 -11.72
CA GLN A 87 3.46 3.60 -12.01
C GLN A 87 4.52 4.06 -13.00
N SER A 88 5.77 3.95 -12.61
CA SER A 88 6.86 4.24 -13.53
C SER A 88 6.64 3.42 -14.79
N ALA A 89 6.49 4.08 -15.93
CA ALA A 89 6.32 3.45 -17.25
C ALA A 89 7.47 2.49 -17.62
N MET A 90 8.43 2.35 -16.73
CA MET A 90 9.67 1.61 -16.83
C MET A 90 9.67 0.28 -16.05
N MET A 91 8.54 -0.13 -15.46
CA MET A 91 8.45 -1.45 -14.81
C MET A 91 8.44 -2.57 -15.85
N ASP A 92 9.19 -3.64 -15.60
CA ASP A 92 9.06 -4.89 -16.36
C ASP A 92 7.57 -5.31 -16.34
N PRO A 93 7.00 -5.74 -17.48
CA PRO A 93 5.60 -6.19 -17.54
C PRO A 93 5.24 -7.24 -16.51
N THR A 94 6.20 -8.10 -16.13
CA THR A 94 6.00 -9.11 -15.09
C THR A 94 5.84 -8.45 -13.72
N GLN A 95 6.68 -7.48 -13.39
CA GLN A 95 6.64 -6.75 -12.14
C GLN A 95 5.36 -5.90 -12.05
N ALA A 96 4.96 -5.26 -13.13
CA ALA A 96 3.71 -4.49 -13.20
C ALA A 96 2.49 -5.40 -12.92
N LYS A 97 2.48 -6.61 -13.48
CA LYS A 97 1.42 -7.59 -13.24
C LYS A 97 1.36 -8.07 -11.78
N ILE A 98 2.51 -8.32 -11.17
CA ILE A 98 2.60 -8.68 -9.73
C ILE A 98 2.04 -7.54 -8.87
N MET A 99 2.43 -6.30 -9.17
CA MET A 99 1.94 -5.13 -8.44
C MET A 99 0.43 -4.96 -8.58
N GLN A 100 -0.15 -5.24 -9.75
CA GLN A 100 -1.60 -5.19 -9.95
C GLN A 100 -2.36 -6.27 -9.16
N MET A 101 -1.75 -7.42 -8.96
CA MET A 101 -2.36 -8.52 -8.19
C MET A 101 -2.22 -8.33 -6.67
N LEU A 102 -1.25 -7.51 -6.24
CA LEU A 102 -0.94 -7.33 -4.83
C LEU A 102 -2.15 -6.88 -3.98
N PRO A 103 -2.99 -5.91 -4.39
CA PRO A 103 -4.18 -5.53 -3.63
C PRO A 103 -5.16 -6.68 -3.41
N ILE A 104 -5.31 -7.56 -4.39
CA ILE A 104 -6.22 -8.71 -4.31
C ILE A 104 -5.69 -9.71 -3.29
N ILE A 105 -4.41 -10.08 -3.38
CA ILE A 105 -3.75 -10.99 -2.46
C ILE A 105 -3.81 -10.43 -1.04
N PHE A 106 -3.51 -9.16 -0.90
CA PHE A 106 -3.50 -8.47 0.40
C PHE A 106 -4.89 -8.42 1.02
N THR A 107 -5.92 -8.12 0.24
CA THR A 107 -7.32 -8.15 0.69
C THR A 107 -7.66 -9.51 1.26
N PHE A 108 -7.24 -10.59 0.60
CA PHE A 108 -7.51 -11.95 1.07
C PHE A 108 -6.83 -12.22 2.43
N PHE A 109 -5.60 -11.77 2.59
CA PHE A 109 -4.90 -11.92 3.88
C PHE A 109 -5.54 -11.09 5.00
N THR A 110 -6.10 -9.93 4.71
CA THR A 110 -6.69 -9.06 5.73
C THR A 110 -7.96 -9.62 6.36
N PHE A 111 -8.62 -10.61 5.74
CA PHE A 111 -9.71 -11.34 6.38
C PHE A 111 -9.27 -12.14 7.63
N THR A 112 -7.98 -12.43 7.74
CA THR A 112 -7.43 -13.16 8.89
C THR A 112 -6.81 -12.24 9.95
N PHE A 113 -6.67 -10.95 9.64
CA PHE A 113 -6.05 -9.99 10.54
C PHE A 113 -7.05 -9.37 11.52
N PRO A 114 -6.60 -8.97 12.72
CA PRO A 114 -7.42 -8.22 13.65
C PRO A 114 -8.02 -6.97 13.00
N ALA A 115 -9.28 -6.68 13.32
CA ALA A 115 -10.00 -5.54 12.75
C ALA A 115 -9.28 -4.21 13.03
N GLY A 116 -8.69 -4.06 14.21
CA GLY A 116 -7.89 -2.87 14.56
C GLY A 116 -6.72 -2.62 13.63
N LEU A 117 -6.03 -3.67 13.20
CA LEU A 117 -4.93 -3.57 12.24
C LEU A 117 -5.42 -3.19 10.85
N THR A 118 -6.52 -3.78 10.42
CA THR A 118 -7.15 -3.48 9.12
C THR A 118 -7.65 -2.05 9.05
N ILE A 119 -8.25 -1.54 10.14
CA ILE A 119 -8.70 -0.15 10.26
C ILE A 119 -7.52 0.82 10.22
N TYR A 120 -6.45 0.51 10.96
CA TYR A 120 -5.23 1.32 10.91
C TYR A 120 -4.72 1.44 9.47
N TRP A 121 -4.65 0.33 8.76
CA TRP A 121 -4.15 0.32 7.38
C TRP A 121 -5.09 1.04 6.42
N LEU A 122 -6.40 0.84 6.56
CA LEU A 122 -7.42 1.56 5.79
C LEU A 122 -7.29 3.08 6.00
N THR A 123 -7.15 3.52 7.24
CA THR A 123 -6.96 4.95 7.58
C THR A 123 -5.67 5.49 6.95
N SER A 124 -4.58 4.75 7.04
CA SER A 124 -3.30 5.11 6.42
C SER A 124 -3.43 5.24 4.90
N ASN A 125 -4.12 4.32 4.25
CA ASN A 125 -4.39 4.39 2.80
C ASN A 125 -5.25 5.60 2.43
N CYS A 126 -6.30 5.88 3.18
CA CYS A 126 -7.15 7.06 2.96
C CYS A 126 -6.35 8.37 3.07
N LEU A 127 -5.50 8.49 4.08
CA LEU A 127 -4.63 9.66 4.24
C LEU A 127 -3.63 9.77 3.09
N SER A 128 -3.05 8.65 2.65
CA SER A 128 -2.12 8.62 1.53
C SER A 128 -2.80 9.00 0.21
N ILE A 129 -4.03 8.55 -0.02
CA ILE A 129 -4.85 8.94 -1.18
C ILE A 129 -5.11 10.43 -1.15
N LEU A 130 -5.52 10.97 0.00
CA LEU A 130 -5.77 12.40 0.16
C LEU A 130 -4.50 13.21 -0.12
N GLN A 131 -3.38 12.82 0.46
CA GLN A 131 -2.08 13.44 0.21
C GLN A 131 -1.73 13.43 -1.28
N GLN A 132 -1.92 12.30 -1.96
CA GLN A 132 -1.62 12.17 -3.38
C GLN A 132 -2.50 13.06 -4.25
N LEU A 133 -3.79 13.17 -3.92
CA LEU A 133 -4.72 14.05 -4.62
C LEU A 133 -4.33 15.53 -4.46
N VAL A 134 -3.93 15.93 -3.25
CA VAL A 134 -3.45 17.30 -2.98
C VAL A 134 -2.17 17.58 -3.76
N LEU A 135 -1.21 16.66 -3.71
CA LEU A 135 0.06 16.80 -4.45
C LEU A 135 -0.15 16.86 -5.97
N ASN A 136 -1.07 16.05 -6.50
CA ASN A 136 -1.38 16.08 -7.93
C ASN A 136 -2.02 17.40 -8.36
N ARG A 137 -2.79 18.05 -7.48
CA ARG A 137 -3.34 19.41 -7.76
C ARG A 137 -2.29 20.50 -7.72
N ILE A 138 -1.26 20.35 -6.88
CA ILE A 138 -0.19 21.36 -6.72
C ILE A 138 0.86 21.21 -7.82
N LYS A 139 1.08 20.00 -8.35
CA LYS A 139 2.09 19.71 -9.39
C LYS A 139 1.70 20.14 -10.81
N THR A 140 0.59 20.80 -11.03
CA THR A 140 0.31 21.43 -12.30
C THR A 140 0.73 22.92 -12.26
N PRO A 141 2.02 23.21 -12.52
CA PRO A 141 2.34 23.89 -13.75
C PRO A 141 3.48 23.22 -14.49
N GLU A 142 3.21 22.96 -15.76
CA GLU A 142 4.09 22.72 -16.86
C GLU A 142 5.58 22.98 -16.64
N ILE A 143 6.38 21.97 -16.92
CA ILE A 143 7.62 22.20 -17.62
C ILE A 143 7.37 21.67 -19.04
N GLN A 144 6.83 22.57 -19.87
CA GLN A 144 7.07 22.56 -21.29
C GLN A 144 8.47 23.16 -21.47
N ASP A 145 9.42 22.32 -21.86
CA ASP A 145 10.48 22.61 -22.82
C ASP A 145 11.16 21.28 -23.22
#